data_afa05a05e045bb561412bc5e13eb3a45
#
_entry.id   afa05a05e045bb561412bc5e13eb3a45
#
_cell.length_a   1.000
_cell.length_b   1.000
_cell.length_c   1.000
_cell.angle_alpha   90.00
_cell.angle_beta   90.00
_cell.angle_gamma   90.00
#
_symmetry.space_group_name_H-M   'P 1'
#
loop_
_entity.id
_entity.type
_entity.pdbx_description
1 polymer ?
#
loop_
_entity_poly.entity_id
_entity_poly.type
_entity_poly.pdbx_seq_one_letter_code
_entity_poly.pdbx_strand_id
1 'polypeptide(L)'
;MIPVYKPYIPESSVYYATDAIKSSWISSIGEYIDKASEKLSEVTGCKYVVLTNNGTSATHLVTRSLKRFRPEVKRLLVPSACYVAAYNSILYDQNDWEVSCVDLCLDTWNMKVEEVRDGDAIFAVHNLGNIINVPALKRKFQCPIIEENCEGLF
;
A
#
# COMPACT_ATOMS: atom_id res chain seq x y z
N MET A 1 24.02 10.80 -18.66
CA MET A 1 22.54 10.81 -18.58
C MET A 1 22.14 10.26 -17.23
N ILE A 2 21.31 10.96 -16.46
CA ILE A 2 20.79 10.48 -15.17
C ILE A 2 19.51 9.68 -15.48
N PRO A 3 19.46 8.36 -15.23
CA PRO A 3 18.27 7.57 -15.46
C PRO A 3 17.21 7.89 -14.40
N VAL A 4 15.94 7.97 -14.82
CA VAL A 4 14.82 8.31 -13.92
C VAL A 4 14.52 7.19 -12.92
N TYR A 5 14.63 5.92 -13.34
CA TYR A 5 14.23 4.76 -12.54
C TYR A 5 15.31 3.70 -12.38
N LYS A 6 16.57 4.09 -12.31
CA LYS A 6 17.63 3.12 -12.02
C LYS A 6 17.65 2.83 -10.51
N PRO A 7 17.27 1.62 -10.07
CA PRO A 7 17.31 1.29 -8.65
C PRO A 7 18.76 1.20 -8.16
N TYR A 8 18.97 1.59 -6.91
CA TYR A 8 20.17 1.30 -6.19
C TYR A 8 20.08 -0.11 -5.60
N ILE A 9 21.06 -0.94 -5.86
CA ILE A 9 21.17 -2.29 -5.30
C ILE A 9 22.38 -2.33 -4.37
N PRO A 10 22.20 -2.38 -3.06
CA PRO A 10 23.29 -2.47 -2.11
C PRO A 10 23.96 -3.86 -2.17
N GLU A 11 25.23 -3.94 -1.79
CA GLU A 11 25.99 -5.20 -1.76
C GLU A 11 25.33 -6.26 -0.87
N SER A 12 24.69 -5.85 0.22
CA SER A 12 23.92 -6.74 1.09
C SER A 12 22.78 -7.45 0.37
N SER A 13 22.11 -6.79 -0.58
CA SER A 13 21.06 -7.43 -1.38
C SER A 13 21.62 -8.54 -2.29
N VAL A 14 22.80 -8.33 -2.84
CA VAL A 14 23.51 -9.36 -3.64
C VAL A 14 23.88 -10.56 -2.77
N TYR A 15 24.37 -10.29 -1.55
CA TYR A 15 24.68 -11.33 -0.57
C TYR A 15 23.46 -12.18 -0.25
N TYR A 16 22.37 -11.57 0.20
CA TYR A 16 21.15 -12.28 0.60
C TYR A 16 20.52 -13.06 -0.57
N ALA A 17 20.45 -12.47 -1.75
CA ALA A 17 19.95 -13.16 -2.94
C ALA A 17 20.80 -14.39 -3.30
N THR A 18 22.12 -14.25 -3.24
CA THR A 18 23.05 -15.33 -3.52
C THR A 18 22.94 -16.46 -2.50
N ASP A 19 22.81 -16.12 -1.23
CA ASP A 19 22.66 -17.08 -0.14
C ASP A 19 21.33 -17.86 -0.25
N ALA A 20 20.23 -17.15 -0.53
CA ALA A 20 18.94 -17.78 -0.78
C ALA A 20 18.99 -18.79 -1.95
N ILE A 21 19.65 -18.42 -3.05
CA ILE A 21 19.83 -19.33 -4.18
C ILE A 21 20.68 -20.55 -3.80
N LYS A 22 21.78 -20.35 -3.10
CA LYS A 22 22.67 -21.45 -2.67
C LYS A 22 22.00 -22.39 -1.69
N SER A 23 21.14 -21.89 -0.82
CA SER A 23 20.36 -22.69 0.12
C SER A 23 19.20 -23.45 -0.54
N SER A 24 18.86 -23.11 -1.79
CA SER A 24 17.70 -23.61 -2.54
C SER A 24 16.33 -23.14 -1.99
N TRP A 25 16.31 -22.31 -0.94
CA TRP A 25 15.08 -21.76 -0.37
C TRP A 25 14.67 -20.46 -1.06
N ILE A 26 14.16 -20.59 -2.29
CA ILE A 26 13.69 -19.49 -3.15
C ILE A 26 12.17 -19.58 -3.40
N SER A 27 11.42 -20.02 -2.40
CA SER A 27 9.96 -20.17 -2.49
C SER A 27 9.24 -19.17 -1.57
N SER A 28 7.92 -19.33 -1.45
CA SER A 28 7.10 -18.56 -0.50
C SER A 28 7.29 -18.97 0.98
N ILE A 29 8.17 -19.92 1.25
CA ILE A 29 8.56 -20.39 2.58
C ILE A 29 10.08 -20.34 2.67
N GLY A 30 10.63 -19.90 3.80
CA GLY A 30 12.06 -19.90 4.03
C GLY A 30 12.50 -18.79 4.98
N GLU A 31 13.72 -18.91 5.46
CA GLU A 31 14.29 -18.01 6.49
C GLU A 31 14.19 -16.53 6.15
N TYR A 32 14.40 -16.17 4.88
CA TYR A 32 14.34 -14.76 4.46
C TYR A 32 12.92 -14.20 4.43
N ILE A 33 11.90 -15.04 4.27
CA ILE A 33 10.49 -14.64 4.40
C ILE A 33 10.19 -14.26 5.86
N ASP A 34 10.64 -15.09 6.80
CA ASP A 34 10.44 -14.85 8.22
C ASP A 34 11.19 -13.58 8.67
N LYS A 35 12.48 -13.48 8.35
CA LYS A 35 13.32 -12.31 8.66
C LYS A 35 12.74 -11.00 8.07
N ALA A 36 12.24 -11.04 6.84
CA ALA A 36 11.63 -9.87 6.21
C ALA A 36 10.33 -9.47 6.91
N SER A 37 9.50 -10.44 7.28
CA SER A 37 8.24 -10.20 8.01
C SER A 37 8.50 -9.62 9.40
N GLU A 38 9.46 -10.16 10.14
CA GLU A 38 9.87 -9.66 11.45
C GLU A 38 10.39 -8.22 11.33
N LYS A 39 11.29 -7.97 10.38
CA LYS A 39 11.87 -6.63 10.18
C LYS A 39 10.84 -5.59 9.77
N LEU A 40 9.90 -5.94 8.90
CA LEU A 40 8.80 -5.06 8.54
C LEU A 40 7.87 -4.81 9.73
N SER A 41 7.56 -5.82 10.53
CA SER A 41 6.79 -5.64 11.76
C SER A 41 7.47 -4.66 12.72
N GLU A 42 8.79 -4.80 12.92
CA GLU A 42 9.58 -3.91 13.76
C GLU A 42 9.55 -2.45 13.25
N VAL A 43 9.79 -2.26 11.95
CA VAL A 43 9.92 -0.92 11.34
C VAL A 43 8.58 -0.21 11.25
N THR A 44 7.50 -0.93 10.90
CA THR A 44 6.16 -0.34 10.72
C THR A 44 5.34 -0.31 12.00
N GLY A 45 5.71 -1.06 13.02
CA GLY A 45 4.89 -1.27 14.20
C GLY A 45 3.64 -2.13 13.96
N CYS A 46 3.48 -2.69 12.76
CA CYS A 46 2.37 -3.57 12.44
C CYS A 46 2.55 -4.94 13.08
N LYS A 47 1.54 -5.40 13.82
CA LYS A 47 1.58 -6.72 14.49
C LYS A 47 1.64 -7.89 13.50
N TYR A 48 1.01 -7.75 12.35
CA TYR A 48 0.94 -8.79 11.33
C TYR A 48 1.47 -8.28 10.00
N VAL A 49 2.31 -9.07 9.36
CA VAL A 49 2.89 -8.79 8.06
C VAL A 49 2.60 -9.95 7.11
N VAL A 50 2.08 -9.63 5.93
CA VAL A 50 1.87 -10.60 4.86
C VAL A 50 2.67 -10.15 3.64
N LEU A 51 3.66 -10.94 3.26
CA LEU A 51 4.48 -10.66 2.08
C LEU A 51 3.76 -11.07 0.80
N THR A 52 3.84 -10.23 -0.21
CA THR A 52 3.31 -10.49 -1.56
C THR A 52 4.41 -10.31 -2.59
N ASN A 53 4.18 -10.79 -3.80
CA ASN A 53 5.17 -10.70 -4.89
C ASN A 53 5.33 -9.27 -5.47
N ASN A 54 4.35 -8.39 -5.22
CA ASN A 54 4.40 -6.98 -5.62
C ASN A 54 3.29 -6.16 -4.92
N GLY A 55 3.36 -4.82 -5.04
CA GLY A 55 2.39 -3.90 -4.44
C GLY A 55 0.96 -4.06 -4.98
N THR A 56 0.80 -4.35 -6.26
CA THR A 56 -0.52 -4.58 -6.88
C THR A 56 -1.25 -5.75 -6.21
N SER A 57 -0.53 -6.85 -5.96
CA SER A 57 -1.07 -8.01 -5.24
C SER A 57 -1.39 -7.68 -3.79
N ALA A 58 -0.56 -6.85 -3.13
CA ALA A 58 -0.83 -6.38 -1.77
C ALA A 58 -2.12 -5.56 -1.72
N THR A 59 -2.27 -4.58 -2.62
CA THR A 59 -3.48 -3.74 -2.72
C THR A 59 -4.72 -4.58 -2.99
N HIS A 60 -4.65 -5.53 -3.90
CA HIS A 60 -5.76 -6.44 -4.18
C HIS A 60 -6.15 -7.27 -2.95
N LEU A 61 -5.17 -7.80 -2.22
CA LEU A 61 -5.43 -8.56 -0.99
C LEU A 61 -6.10 -7.68 0.08
N VAL A 62 -5.62 -6.46 0.26
CA VAL A 62 -6.17 -5.51 1.25
C VAL A 62 -7.60 -5.12 0.89
N THR A 63 -7.88 -4.82 -0.38
CA THR A 63 -9.23 -4.44 -0.82
C THR A 63 -10.22 -5.61 -0.68
N ARG A 64 -9.81 -6.83 -1.00
CA ARG A 64 -10.62 -8.05 -0.73
C ARG A 64 -10.88 -8.26 0.76
N SER A 65 -9.87 -8.02 1.59
CA SER A 65 -10.00 -8.12 3.04
C SER A 65 -10.97 -7.07 3.57
N LEU A 66 -10.87 -5.82 3.08
CA LEU A 66 -11.81 -4.76 3.45
C LEU A 66 -13.25 -5.17 3.10
N LYS A 67 -13.49 -5.66 1.89
CA LYS A 67 -14.83 -6.12 1.49
C LYS A 67 -15.38 -7.23 2.39
N ARG A 68 -14.52 -8.17 2.78
CA ARG A 68 -14.92 -9.30 3.63
C ARG A 68 -15.22 -8.90 5.07
N PHE A 69 -14.40 -8.04 5.66
CA PHE A 69 -14.46 -7.72 7.09
C PHE A 69 -15.19 -6.41 7.41
N ARG A 70 -15.47 -5.60 6.40
CA ARG A 70 -16.16 -4.31 6.51
C ARG A 70 -17.24 -4.20 5.42
N PRO A 71 -18.25 -5.08 5.44
CA PRO A 71 -19.28 -5.15 4.39
C PRO A 71 -20.15 -3.89 4.30
N GLU A 72 -20.11 -3.04 5.33
CA GLU A 72 -20.73 -1.72 5.31
C GLU A 72 -20.05 -0.73 4.37
N VAL A 73 -18.78 -0.95 4.01
CA VAL A 73 -18.09 -0.09 3.06
C VAL A 73 -18.68 -0.29 1.66
N LYS A 74 -19.10 0.80 1.05
CA LYS A 74 -19.71 0.83 -0.29
C LYS A 74 -18.96 1.72 -1.27
N ARG A 75 -18.18 2.68 -0.76
CA ARG A 75 -17.44 3.64 -1.58
C ARG A 75 -15.99 3.76 -1.11
N LEU A 76 -15.06 3.77 -2.07
CA LEU A 76 -13.65 4.03 -1.84
C LEU A 76 -13.29 5.41 -2.40
N LEU A 77 -12.80 6.27 -1.52
CA LEU A 77 -12.23 7.56 -1.86
C LEU A 77 -10.77 7.37 -2.25
N VAL A 78 -10.41 7.66 -3.49
CA VAL A 78 -9.07 7.46 -4.05
C VAL A 78 -8.52 8.78 -4.58
N PRO A 79 -7.20 9.01 -4.59
CA PRO A 79 -6.64 10.22 -5.18
C PRO A 79 -6.87 10.25 -6.69
N SER A 80 -7.17 11.43 -7.25
CA SER A 80 -7.40 11.60 -8.70
C SER A 80 -6.15 11.37 -9.56
N ALA A 81 -4.96 11.42 -8.97
CA ALA A 81 -3.71 11.03 -9.60
C ALA A 81 -2.86 10.19 -8.65
N CYS A 82 -2.56 8.97 -9.07
CA CYS A 82 -1.58 8.07 -8.47
C CYS A 82 -1.23 6.97 -9.48
N TYR A 83 -0.39 6.02 -9.08
CA TYR A 83 -0.07 4.88 -9.93
C TYR A 83 -1.32 4.04 -10.23
N VAL A 84 -1.54 3.74 -11.51
CA VAL A 84 -2.79 3.10 -12.01
C VAL A 84 -3.10 1.75 -11.35
N ALA A 85 -2.08 1.01 -10.89
CA ALA A 85 -2.30 -0.28 -10.24
C ALA A 85 -3.09 -0.17 -8.92
N ALA A 86 -3.03 0.97 -8.24
CA ALA A 86 -3.84 1.23 -7.05
C ALA A 86 -5.34 1.17 -7.36
N TYR A 87 -5.78 1.78 -8.47
CA TYR A 87 -7.19 1.72 -8.90
C TYR A 87 -7.58 0.35 -9.44
N ASN A 88 -6.74 -0.19 -10.34
CA ASN A 88 -7.07 -1.43 -11.03
C ASN A 88 -7.26 -2.58 -10.04
N SER A 89 -6.44 -2.66 -9.01
CA SER A 89 -6.57 -3.70 -7.99
C SER A 89 -7.88 -3.62 -7.21
N ILE A 90 -8.44 -2.42 -7.04
CA ILE A 90 -9.77 -2.21 -6.44
C ILE A 90 -10.87 -2.80 -7.33
N LEU A 91 -10.67 -2.75 -8.65
CA LEU A 91 -11.67 -3.15 -9.65
C LEU A 91 -11.60 -4.63 -10.06
N TYR A 92 -10.53 -5.37 -9.69
CA TYR A 92 -10.31 -6.73 -10.17
C TYR A 92 -11.42 -7.73 -9.82
N ASP A 93 -12.06 -7.60 -8.69
CA ASP A 93 -13.08 -8.54 -8.23
C ASP A 93 -14.50 -8.15 -8.67
N GLN A 94 -14.66 -7.26 -9.65
CA GLN A 94 -15.98 -6.72 -10.07
C GLN A 94 -16.81 -6.32 -8.84
N ASN A 95 -16.16 -5.63 -7.92
CA ASN A 95 -16.76 -5.21 -6.67
C ASN A 95 -17.87 -4.19 -6.95
N ASP A 96 -18.99 -4.31 -6.24
CA ASP A 96 -20.07 -3.34 -6.25
C ASP A 96 -19.69 -2.04 -5.49
N TRP A 97 -18.39 -1.72 -5.45
CA TRP A 97 -17.91 -0.52 -4.82
C TRP A 97 -17.94 0.66 -5.78
N GLU A 98 -18.48 1.75 -5.31
CA GLU A 98 -18.27 3.04 -5.95
C GLU A 98 -16.83 3.48 -5.69
N VAL A 99 -16.09 3.79 -6.75
CA VAL A 99 -14.77 4.41 -6.66
C VAL A 99 -14.94 5.91 -6.93
N SER A 100 -14.66 6.73 -5.94
CA SER A 100 -14.80 8.18 -6.00
C SER A 100 -13.43 8.84 -5.98
N CYS A 101 -13.07 9.52 -7.07
CA CYS A 101 -11.81 10.26 -7.14
C CYS A 101 -11.90 11.54 -6.32
N VAL A 102 -10.90 11.74 -5.48
CA VAL A 102 -10.72 12.94 -4.66
C VAL A 102 -9.60 13.78 -5.26
N ASP A 103 -9.82 15.07 -5.32
CA ASP A 103 -8.84 16.01 -5.85
C ASP A 103 -7.56 16.08 -5.03
N LEU A 104 -6.49 16.63 -5.59
CA LEU A 104 -5.19 16.72 -4.97
C LEU A 104 -4.93 18.12 -4.41
N CYS A 105 -4.15 18.19 -3.35
CA CYS A 105 -3.50 19.41 -2.93
C CYS A 105 -2.33 19.70 -3.87
N LEU A 106 -2.33 20.84 -4.54
CA LEU A 106 -1.30 21.20 -5.52
C LEU A 106 0.11 21.33 -4.92
N ASP A 107 0.19 21.65 -3.63
CA ASP A 107 1.48 21.81 -2.95
C ASP A 107 2.14 20.46 -2.59
N THR A 108 1.33 19.44 -2.30
CA THR A 108 1.82 18.16 -1.79
C THR A 108 1.54 16.97 -2.73
N TRP A 109 0.69 17.14 -3.73
CA TRP A 109 0.19 16.06 -4.60
C TRP A 109 -0.53 14.94 -3.86
N ASN A 110 -0.82 15.14 -2.58
CA ASN A 110 -1.62 14.20 -1.79
C ASN A 110 -3.11 14.49 -1.93
N MET A 111 -3.92 13.46 -1.74
CA MET A 111 -5.38 13.60 -1.80
C MET A 111 -5.89 14.59 -0.75
N LYS A 112 -6.88 15.41 -1.16
CA LYS A 112 -7.53 16.40 -0.30
C LYS A 112 -8.91 15.92 0.09
N VAL A 113 -9.02 15.13 1.15
CA VAL A 113 -10.30 14.63 1.65
C VAL A 113 -11.01 15.73 2.44
N GLU A 114 -12.13 16.21 1.89
CA GLU A 114 -12.94 17.26 2.52
C GLU A 114 -14.09 16.69 3.35
N GLU A 115 -14.74 15.66 2.81
CA GLU A 115 -15.86 14.99 3.47
C GLU A 115 -15.78 13.46 3.34
N VAL A 116 -16.38 12.77 4.28
CA VAL A 116 -16.58 11.33 4.29
C VAL A 116 -18.01 11.05 4.71
N ARG A 117 -18.67 10.11 4.05
CA ARG A 117 -20.04 9.66 4.34
C ARG A 117 -20.04 8.28 4.98
N ASP A 118 -21.15 7.91 5.56
CA ASP A 118 -21.33 6.54 6.04
C ASP A 118 -21.18 5.54 4.90
N GLY A 119 -20.39 4.50 5.15
CA GLY A 119 -20.03 3.50 4.14
C GLY A 119 -18.83 3.86 3.26
N ASP A 120 -18.14 4.95 3.54
CA ASP A 120 -16.88 5.30 2.87
C ASP A 120 -15.68 4.60 3.52
N ALA A 121 -14.64 4.39 2.71
CA ALA A 121 -13.27 4.16 3.16
C ALA A 121 -12.31 5.03 2.35
N ILE A 122 -11.18 5.38 2.94
CA ILE A 122 -10.14 6.20 2.30
C ILE A 122 -9.01 5.28 1.84
N PHE A 123 -8.60 5.41 0.59
CA PHE A 123 -7.40 4.80 0.04
C PHE A 123 -6.32 5.87 -0.10
N ALA A 124 -5.53 6.03 0.96
CA ALA A 124 -4.50 7.07 1.07
C ALA A 124 -3.21 6.60 0.39
N VAL A 125 -2.76 7.31 -0.63
CA VAL A 125 -1.50 7.04 -1.34
C VAL A 125 -0.50 8.13 -1.01
N HIS A 126 0.69 7.77 -0.52
CA HIS A 126 1.81 8.69 -0.28
C HIS A 126 2.50 9.01 -1.61
N ASN A 127 1.86 9.87 -2.39
CA ASN A 127 2.23 10.09 -3.77
C ASN A 127 3.60 10.77 -3.89
N LEU A 128 4.49 10.18 -4.69
CA LEU A 128 5.85 10.68 -4.94
C LEU A 128 6.68 10.88 -3.64
N GLY A 129 6.41 10.09 -2.60
CA GLY A 129 7.09 10.19 -1.31
C GLY A 129 6.60 11.33 -0.41
N ASN A 130 5.54 12.04 -0.79
CA ASN A 130 4.89 13.02 0.07
C ASN A 130 3.96 12.32 1.08
N ILE A 131 4.35 12.33 2.34
CA ILE A 131 3.65 11.60 3.39
C ILE A 131 2.33 12.28 3.77
N ILE A 132 1.23 11.56 3.67
CA ILE A 132 -0.09 11.98 4.18
C ILE A 132 -0.08 11.84 5.70
N ASN A 133 -0.63 12.81 6.41
CA ASN A 133 -0.85 12.70 7.84
C ASN A 133 -2.07 11.79 8.13
N VAL A 134 -1.88 10.48 7.98
CA VAL A 134 -2.93 9.47 8.21
C VAL A 134 -3.50 9.53 9.62
N PRO A 135 -2.72 9.73 10.69
CA PRO A 135 -3.28 9.97 12.02
C PRO A 135 -4.25 11.16 12.10
N ALA A 136 -3.99 12.25 11.37
CA ALA A 136 -4.92 13.38 11.31
C ALA A 136 -6.20 13.03 10.54
N LEU A 137 -6.10 12.31 9.43
CA LEU A 137 -7.26 11.80 8.71
C LEU A 137 -8.10 10.88 9.62
N LYS A 138 -7.47 9.99 10.37
CA LYS A 138 -8.16 9.07 11.27
C LYS A 138 -8.88 9.78 12.42
N ARG A 139 -8.30 10.87 12.93
CA ARG A 139 -8.98 11.70 13.94
C ARG A 139 -10.18 12.47 13.37
N LYS A 140 -10.05 12.96 12.12
CA LYS A 140 -11.10 13.73 11.44
C LYS A 140 -12.24 12.83 10.96
N PHE A 141 -11.93 11.67 10.42
CA PHE A 141 -12.88 10.77 9.78
C PHE A 141 -12.88 9.40 10.45
N GLN A 142 -14.04 8.97 10.97
CA GLN A 142 -14.21 7.69 11.65
C GLN A 142 -14.50 6.54 10.67
N CYS A 143 -13.70 6.43 9.59
CA CYS A 143 -13.85 5.42 8.55
C CYS A 143 -12.60 4.55 8.45
N PRO A 144 -12.67 3.39 7.76
CA PRO A 144 -11.49 2.61 7.40
C PRO A 144 -10.55 3.41 6.50
N ILE A 145 -9.25 3.29 6.75
CA ILE A 145 -8.20 3.88 5.92
C ILE A 145 -7.27 2.77 5.48
N ILE A 146 -7.08 2.63 4.18
CA ILE A 146 -6.01 1.84 3.58
C ILE A 146 -4.88 2.82 3.27
N GLU A 147 -3.67 2.49 3.68
CA GLU A 147 -2.48 3.29 3.46
C GLU A 147 -1.57 2.60 2.44
N GLU A 148 -1.43 3.20 1.26
CA GLU A 148 -0.52 2.76 0.22
C GLU A 148 0.78 3.53 0.37
N ASN A 149 1.87 2.82 0.64
CA ASN A 149 3.12 3.37 1.14
C ASN A 149 4.35 2.96 0.31
N CYS A 150 4.14 2.61 -0.95
CA CYS A 150 5.23 2.14 -1.83
C CYS A 150 6.34 3.19 -2.00
N GLU A 151 6.01 4.46 -1.94
CA GLU A 151 6.94 5.58 -2.16
C GLU A 151 7.28 6.34 -0.87
N GLY A 152 6.69 5.99 0.26
CA GLY A 152 6.78 6.79 1.48
C GLY A 152 7.08 6.00 2.77
N LEU A 153 7.66 4.80 2.69
CA LEU A 153 7.83 3.92 3.86
C LEU A 153 8.86 4.46 4.90
N PHE A 154 9.80 5.32 4.49
CA PHE A 154 10.86 5.88 5.35
C PHE A 154 11.01 7.37 5.16
#